data_a31e014765faf7475d2be5130d2beb59
#
_entry.id   a31e014765faf7475d2be5130d2beb59
#
_cell.length_a   1.000
_cell.length_b   1.000
_cell.length_c   1.000
_cell.angle_alpha   90.00
_cell.angle_beta   90.00
_cell.angle_gamma   90.00
#
_symmetry.space_group_name_H-M   'P 1'
#
loop_
_entity.id
_entity.type
_entity.pdbx_description
1 polymer ?
#
loop_
_entity_poly.entity_id
_entity_poly.type
_entity_poly.pdbx_seq_one_letter_code
_entity_poly.pdbx_strand_id
1 'polypeptide(L)'
;FYTSVLKKWAIHLVKKADLAFSRDTQSAQEMHELGVENLVVATDLAFALPYYKEKYDLNSSKRKVGINVSSLLWDGGHNIKLKVNYREYCRQIIKKYSEDDKTEIHIIPHVIDEDNYDSLENDSRVCKLLKEEFPCVVLAPDFKNPIEAKSYISNMDVFIGARMHSTIGAISAGVATIPFSYSKKFEGLFGNLNY
;
A
#
# COMPACT_ATOMS: atom_id res chain seq x y z
N PHE A 1 17.77 -7.67 -9.98
CA PHE A 1 18.94 -8.39 -9.43
C PHE A 1 20.12 -7.43 -9.30
N TYR A 2 20.82 -7.43 -8.14
CA TYR A 2 21.91 -6.48 -7.85
C TYR A 2 23.26 -6.91 -8.48
N THR A 3 23.45 -8.21 -8.71
CA THR A 3 24.66 -8.75 -9.33
C THR A 3 24.35 -9.85 -10.35
N SER A 4 25.25 -10.04 -11.33
CA SER A 4 25.11 -11.12 -12.33
C SER A 4 25.13 -12.52 -11.70
N VAL A 5 25.85 -12.70 -10.61
CA VAL A 5 25.94 -13.98 -9.88
C VAL A 5 24.61 -14.30 -9.20
N LEU A 6 24.05 -13.33 -8.45
CA LEU A 6 22.75 -13.50 -7.81
C LEU A 6 21.63 -13.75 -8.82
N LYS A 7 21.67 -13.07 -9.97
CA LYS A 7 20.73 -13.32 -11.08
C LYS A 7 20.78 -14.77 -11.55
N LYS A 8 21.97 -15.29 -11.85
CA LYS A 8 22.15 -16.68 -12.30
C LYS A 8 21.66 -17.68 -11.26
N TRP A 9 21.95 -17.42 -10.00
CA TRP A 9 21.54 -18.28 -8.88
C TRP A 9 20.03 -18.30 -8.70
N ALA A 10 19.39 -17.15 -8.69
CA ALA A 10 17.95 -17.04 -8.59
C ALA A 10 17.23 -17.75 -9.75
N ILE A 11 17.68 -17.55 -10.99
CA ILE A 11 17.14 -18.24 -12.17
C ILE A 11 17.30 -19.76 -12.04
N HIS A 12 18.46 -20.22 -11.61
CA HIS A 12 18.71 -21.65 -11.43
C HIS A 12 17.75 -22.26 -10.38
N LEU A 13 17.51 -21.57 -9.25
CA LEU A 13 16.58 -22.04 -8.23
C LEU A 13 15.13 -22.08 -8.74
N VAL A 14 14.70 -21.02 -9.43
CA VAL A 14 13.33 -20.98 -9.96
C VAL A 14 13.10 -22.07 -11.01
N LYS A 15 14.08 -22.35 -11.88
CA LYS A 15 14.00 -23.46 -12.85
C LYS A 15 13.91 -24.84 -12.21
N LYS A 16 14.35 -25.01 -10.96
CA LYS A 16 14.27 -26.26 -10.22
C LYS A 16 12.97 -26.44 -9.43
N ALA A 17 12.19 -25.39 -9.28
CA ALA A 17 10.89 -25.48 -8.65
C ALA A 17 9.91 -26.27 -9.54
N ASP A 18 9.00 -27.02 -8.96
CA ASP A 18 7.94 -27.69 -9.71
C ASP A 18 7.03 -26.69 -10.40
N LEU A 19 6.78 -25.54 -9.75
CA LEU A 19 5.98 -24.45 -10.25
C LEU A 19 6.42 -23.12 -9.62
N ALA A 20 6.48 -22.06 -10.41
CA ALA A 20 6.74 -20.70 -9.96
C ALA A 20 5.59 -19.78 -10.33
N PHE A 21 5.30 -18.79 -9.48
CA PHE A 21 4.26 -17.81 -9.73
C PHE A 21 4.86 -16.41 -9.86
N SER A 22 4.45 -15.68 -10.89
CA SER A 22 4.70 -14.26 -11.03
C SER A 22 3.42 -13.48 -10.74
N ARG A 23 3.51 -12.43 -9.95
CA ARG A 23 2.35 -11.59 -9.62
C ARG A 23 2.01 -10.56 -10.69
N ASP A 24 2.84 -10.40 -11.70
CA ASP A 24 2.64 -9.48 -12.81
C ASP A 24 3.22 -10.04 -14.11
N THR A 25 2.67 -9.58 -15.24
CA THR A 25 3.04 -10.04 -16.58
C THR A 25 4.43 -9.59 -16.97
N GLN A 26 4.89 -8.40 -16.56
CA GLN A 26 6.21 -7.89 -16.89
C GLN A 26 7.30 -8.75 -16.27
N SER A 27 7.16 -9.08 -14.97
CA SER A 27 8.09 -9.99 -14.27
C SER A 27 8.08 -11.38 -14.89
N ALA A 28 6.90 -11.88 -15.30
CA ALA A 28 6.78 -13.16 -15.98
C ALA A 28 7.54 -13.16 -17.31
N GLN A 29 7.35 -12.13 -18.12
CA GLN A 29 8.04 -11.99 -19.40
C GLN A 29 9.55 -11.95 -19.23
N GLU A 30 10.06 -11.14 -18.30
CA GLU A 30 11.50 -11.09 -17.99
C GLU A 30 12.06 -12.47 -17.58
N MET A 31 11.30 -13.26 -16.83
CA MET A 31 11.71 -14.60 -16.41
C MET A 31 11.66 -15.60 -17.58
N HIS A 32 10.67 -15.51 -18.47
CA HIS A 32 10.62 -16.32 -19.70
C HIS A 32 11.80 -16.03 -20.63
N GLU A 33 12.18 -14.76 -20.82
CA GLU A 33 13.37 -14.37 -21.60
C GLU A 33 14.66 -14.96 -21.01
N LEU A 34 14.68 -15.26 -19.69
CA LEU A 34 15.78 -15.93 -19.01
C LEU A 34 15.66 -17.48 -19.02
N GLY A 35 14.68 -18.00 -19.78
CA GLY A 35 14.45 -19.43 -20.00
C GLY A 35 13.80 -20.13 -18.82
N VAL A 36 12.98 -19.45 -18.02
CA VAL A 36 12.11 -20.08 -17.01
C VAL A 36 10.79 -20.45 -17.66
N GLU A 37 10.48 -21.74 -17.76
CA GLU A 37 9.29 -22.26 -18.44
C GLU A 37 8.17 -22.66 -17.48
N ASN A 38 8.52 -23.05 -16.25
CA ASN A 38 7.61 -23.49 -15.19
C ASN A 38 6.96 -22.32 -14.43
N LEU A 39 6.55 -21.26 -15.16
CA LEU A 39 6.05 -20.01 -14.60
C LEU A 39 4.59 -19.77 -14.96
N VAL A 40 3.78 -19.44 -13.96
CA VAL A 40 2.38 -19.06 -14.10
C VAL A 40 2.20 -17.61 -13.66
N VAL A 41 1.51 -16.82 -14.48
CA VAL A 41 1.10 -15.48 -14.08
C VAL A 41 -0.11 -15.60 -13.15
N ALA A 42 0.02 -15.00 -11.97
CA ALA A 42 -1.04 -14.94 -10.97
C ALA A 42 -1.26 -13.48 -10.56
N THR A 43 -1.88 -13.24 -9.43
CA THR A 43 -1.93 -11.92 -8.79
C THR A 43 -1.20 -11.96 -7.45
N ASP A 44 -1.08 -10.81 -6.79
CA ASP A 44 -0.49 -10.74 -5.46
C ASP A 44 -1.40 -11.47 -4.44
N LEU A 45 -0.80 -12.32 -3.60
CA LEU A 45 -1.54 -13.11 -2.59
C LEU A 45 -2.31 -12.23 -1.60
N ALA A 46 -1.95 -10.96 -1.44
CA ALA A 46 -2.67 -10.02 -0.60
C ALA A 46 -4.13 -9.78 -1.05
N PHE A 47 -4.46 -10.06 -2.33
CA PHE A 47 -5.86 -10.03 -2.79
C PHE A 47 -6.72 -11.07 -2.08
N ALA A 48 -6.17 -12.25 -1.79
CA ALA A 48 -6.87 -13.35 -1.12
C ALA A 48 -6.90 -13.23 0.41
N LEU A 49 -6.23 -12.22 0.99
CA LEU A 49 -6.20 -12.02 2.44
C LEU A 49 -7.63 -11.79 2.96
N PRO A 50 -8.10 -12.54 3.97
CA PRO A 50 -9.42 -12.34 4.55
C PRO A 50 -9.51 -10.99 5.28
N TYR A 51 -10.74 -10.49 5.46
CA TYR A 51 -11.02 -9.31 6.26
C TYR A 51 -12.41 -9.41 6.90
N TYR A 52 -12.62 -8.65 7.97
CA TYR A 52 -13.84 -8.65 8.76
C TYR A 52 -14.27 -7.20 8.98
N LYS A 53 -15.22 -6.73 8.17
CA LYS A 53 -15.66 -5.32 8.18
C LYS A 53 -16.22 -4.90 9.52
N GLU A 54 -16.96 -5.79 10.16
CA GLU A 54 -17.61 -5.62 11.48
C GLU A 54 -16.65 -5.57 12.67
N LYS A 55 -15.35 -5.88 12.44
CA LYS A 55 -14.34 -5.82 13.51
C LYS A 55 -14.17 -4.41 14.09
N TYR A 56 -14.39 -3.41 13.24
CA TYR A 56 -14.27 -2.01 13.63
C TYR A 56 -15.64 -1.33 13.50
N ASP A 57 -16.18 -0.91 14.64
CA ASP A 57 -17.43 -0.13 14.68
C ASP A 57 -17.15 1.33 14.32
N LEU A 58 -17.08 1.62 13.02
CA LEU A 58 -16.91 2.96 12.51
C LEU A 58 -18.27 3.56 12.13
N ASN A 59 -19.20 3.58 13.10
CA ASN A 59 -20.58 4.07 12.95
C ASN A 59 -20.62 5.60 12.80
N SER A 60 -20.23 6.08 11.64
CA SER A 60 -20.39 7.48 11.25
C SER A 60 -21.31 7.55 10.03
N SER A 61 -22.25 8.49 10.03
CA SER A 61 -23.08 8.79 8.84
C SER A 61 -22.33 9.57 7.78
N LYS A 62 -21.09 9.99 8.08
CA LYS A 62 -20.23 10.70 7.16
C LYS A 62 -19.56 9.76 6.18
N ARG A 63 -19.23 10.28 4.98
CA ARG A 63 -18.38 9.58 4.03
C ARG A 63 -16.96 9.44 4.58
N LYS A 64 -16.45 8.22 4.63
CA LYS A 64 -15.14 7.91 5.18
C LYS A 64 -14.07 7.91 4.09
N VAL A 65 -13.09 8.80 4.22
CA VAL A 65 -11.93 8.87 3.33
C VAL A 65 -10.70 8.38 4.08
N GLY A 66 -10.20 7.21 3.71
CA GLY A 66 -8.96 6.66 4.24
C GLY A 66 -7.76 7.19 3.49
N ILE A 67 -6.74 7.63 4.20
CA ILE A 67 -5.47 8.10 3.62
C ILE A 67 -4.33 7.32 4.27
N ASN A 68 -3.64 6.50 3.49
CA ASN A 68 -2.40 5.88 3.91
C ASN A 68 -1.21 6.75 3.51
N VAL A 69 -0.48 7.22 4.50
CA VAL A 69 0.72 8.04 4.31
C VAL A 69 1.96 7.21 4.52
N SER A 70 2.86 7.20 3.54
CA SER A 70 4.14 6.51 3.62
C SER A 70 5.19 7.39 4.30
N SER A 71 5.71 6.93 5.42
CA SER A 71 6.82 7.56 6.12
C SER A 71 8.08 7.62 5.26
N LEU A 72 8.34 6.58 4.49
CA LEU A 72 9.45 6.53 3.53
C LEU A 72 9.40 7.69 2.52
N LEU A 73 8.23 7.95 1.93
CA LEU A 73 8.06 9.06 0.97
C LEU A 73 8.08 10.42 1.67
N TRP A 74 7.57 10.48 2.89
CA TRP A 74 7.55 11.68 3.72
C TRP A 74 8.95 12.20 4.00
N ASP A 75 9.88 11.32 4.30
CA ASP A 75 11.27 11.68 4.62
C ASP A 75 12.22 11.67 3.42
N GLY A 76 11.71 11.37 2.21
CA GLY A 76 12.51 11.31 0.99
C GLY A 76 13.54 10.18 1.01
N GLY A 77 13.23 9.07 1.71
CA GLY A 77 14.13 7.92 1.87
C GLY A 77 14.39 7.15 0.57
N HIS A 78 15.49 6.37 0.56
CA HIS A 78 15.95 5.52 -0.56
C HIS A 78 16.11 6.26 -1.91
N ASN A 79 16.45 7.56 -1.89
CA ASN A 79 16.66 8.37 -3.10
C ASN A 79 15.47 8.37 -4.08
N ILE A 80 14.24 8.22 -3.57
CA ILE A 80 13.03 8.27 -4.39
C ILE A 80 12.82 9.70 -4.86
N LYS A 81 12.96 9.91 -6.18
CA LYS A 81 12.71 11.20 -6.82
C LYS A 81 11.24 11.31 -7.21
N LEU A 82 10.45 12.00 -6.39
CA LEU A 82 9.08 12.33 -6.72
C LEU A 82 9.03 13.61 -7.56
N LYS A 83 8.05 13.70 -8.46
CA LYS A 83 7.76 14.92 -9.23
C LYS A 83 6.99 15.97 -8.42
N VAL A 84 6.50 15.59 -7.24
CA VAL A 84 5.69 16.42 -6.36
C VAL A 84 6.28 16.43 -4.95
N ASN A 85 6.02 17.49 -4.20
CA ASN A 85 6.31 17.53 -2.77
C ASN A 85 5.27 16.67 -2.04
N TYR A 86 5.65 15.45 -1.64
CA TYR A 86 4.75 14.48 -1.03
C TYR A 86 4.13 14.96 0.29
N ARG A 87 4.90 15.67 1.11
CA ARG A 87 4.41 16.25 2.37
C ARG A 87 3.30 17.25 2.13
N GLU A 88 3.51 18.14 1.17
CA GLU A 88 2.52 19.16 0.80
C GLU A 88 1.30 18.52 0.14
N TYR A 89 1.49 17.52 -0.72
CA TYR A 89 0.41 16.76 -1.32
C TYR A 89 -0.51 16.12 -0.26
N CYS A 90 0.06 15.46 0.77
CA CYS A 90 -0.73 14.87 1.85
C CYS A 90 -1.54 15.93 2.62
N ARG A 91 -0.91 17.08 2.94
CA ARG A 91 -1.58 18.20 3.63
C ARG A 91 -2.72 18.78 2.82
N GLN A 92 -2.51 18.97 1.53
CA GLN A 92 -3.54 19.53 0.62
C GLN A 92 -4.73 18.58 0.50
N ILE A 93 -4.52 17.27 0.42
CA ILE A 93 -5.61 16.29 0.42
C ILE A 93 -6.40 16.39 1.72
N ILE A 94 -5.73 16.37 2.87
CA ILE A 94 -6.40 16.47 4.16
C ILE A 94 -7.22 17.77 4.24
N LYS A 95 -6.63 18.91 3.91
CA LYS A 95 -7.33 20.20 3.90
C LYS A 95 -8.56 20.16 3.01
N LYS A 96 -8.42 19.70 1.77
CA LYS A 96 -9.51 19.62 0.80
C LYS A 96 -10.71 18.81 1.32
N TYR A 97 -10.46 17.66 1.91
CA TYR A 97 -11.55 16.83 2.44
C TYR A 97 -12.07 17.33 3.80
N SER A 98 -11.28 18.10 4.56
CA SER A 98 -11.72 18.74 5.81
C SER A 98 -12.68 19.91 5.60
N GLU A 99 -12.77 20.45 4.38
CA GLU A 99 -13.72 21.52 4.04
C GLU A 99 -15.16 21.01 3.93
N ASP A 100 -15.36 19.69 3.76
CA ASP A 100 -16.67 19.06 3.70
C ASP A 100 -17.01 18.42 5.07
N ASP A 101 -17.95 19.03 5.78
CA ASP A 101 -18.43 18.58 7.09
C ASP A 101 -19.13 17.20 7.07
N LYS A 102 -19.51 16.72 5.87
CA LYS A 102 -20.05 15.38 5.63
C LYS A 102 -18.97 14.31 5.41
N THR A 103 -17.69 14.70 5.43
CA THR A 103 -16.56 13.79 5.27
C THR A 103 -15.84 13.57 6.60
N GLU A 104 -15.44 12.34 6.86
CA GLU A 104 -14.58 11.93 7.95
C GLU A 104 -13.28 11.36 7.38
N ILE A 105 -12.15 11.93 7.77
CA ILE A 105 -10.84 11.56 7.25
C ILE A 105 -10.17 10.62 8.23
N HIS A 106 -9.73 9.45 7.76
CA HIS A 106 -8.98 8.47 8.52
C HIS A 106 -7.54 8.42 8.01
N ILE A 107 -6.58 8.73 8.89
CA ILE A 107 -5.14 8.57 8.60
C ILE A 107 -4.75 7.17 9.05
N ILE A 108 -4.25 6.36 8.10
CA ILE A 108 -4.11 4.91 8.27
C ILE A 108 -2.64 4.50 8.09
N PRO A 109 -1.91 4.10 9.14
CA PRO A 109 -0.58 3.51 9.00
C PRO A 109 -0.68 2.12 8.37
N HIS A 110 0.36 1.69 7.67
CA HIS A 110 0.39 0.35 7.08
C HIS A 110 1.69 -0.40 7.37
N VAL A 111 2.83 0.25 7.26
CA VAL A 111 4.09 -0.27 7.78
C VAL A 111 4.23 0.23 9.21
N ILE A 112 4.24 -0.70 10.16
CA ILE A 112 4.28 -0.41 11.59
C ILE A 112 5.49 -1.16 12.14
N ASP A 113 6.38 -0.44 12.82
CA ASP A 113 7.57 -0.99 13.45
C ASP A 113 7.49 -0.65 14.95
N GLU A 114 7.05 -1.64 15.74
CA GLU A 114 6.88 -1.49 17.19
C GLU A 114 8.22 -1.41 17.91
N ASP A 115 9.26 -2.07 17.39
CA ASP A 115 10.58 -2.13 17.99
C ASP A 115 11.44 -0.88 17.68
N ASN A 116 11.15 -0.21 16.55
CA ASN A 116 11.87 0.99 16.12
C ASN A 116 10.91 2.08 15.64
N TYR A 117 10.38 2.83 16.60
CA TYR A 117 9.43 3.90 16.31
C TYR A 117 9.98 4.96 15.33
N ASP A 118 11.28 5.27 15.42
CA ASP A 118 11.94 6.30 14.59
C ASP A 118 12.37 5.79 13.20
N SER A 119 12.08 4.54 12.88
CA SER A 119 12.35 3.97 11.55
C SER A 119 11.72 4.83 10.45
N LEU A 120 12.50 5.10 9.39
CA LEU A 120 12.00 5.79 8.19
C LEU A 120 10.86 5.04 7.49
N GLU A 121 10.73 3.74 7.75
CA GLU A 121 9.65 2.92 7.21
C GLU A 121 8.37 2.96 8.06
N ASN A 122 8.44 3.43 9.33
CA ASN A 122 7.31 3.40 10.26
C ASN A 122 6.27 4.49 9.97
N ASP A 123 5.16 4.10 9.36
CA ASP A 123 4.08 5.02 8.98
C ASP A 123 3.37 5.61 10.21
N SER A 124 3.32 4.91 11.35
CA SER A 124 2.66 5.37 12.58
C SER A 124 3.21 6.71 13.07
N ARG A 125 4.52 6.93 12.91
CA ARG A 125 5.18 8.19 13.28
C ARG A 125 4.60 9.38 12.51
N VAL A 126 4.51 9.27 11.19
CA VAL A 126 3.97 10.36 10.34
C VAL A 126 2.47 10.51 10.51
N CYS A 127 1.74 9.41 10.72
CA CYS A 127 0.30 9.47 11.01
C CYS A 127 0.00 10.24 12.30
N LYS A 128 0.81 10.06 13.36
CA LYS A 128 0.70 10.82 14.61
C LYS A 128 0.99 12.31 14.41
N LEU A 129 2.07 12.65 13.67
CA LEU A 129 2.37 14.05 13.31
C LEU A 129 1.20 14.72 12.57
N LEU A 130 0.60 14.03 11.62
CA LEU A 130 -0.55 14.56 10.88
C LEU A 130 -1.80 14.68 11.77
N LYS A 131 -2.00 13.80 12.74
CA LYS A 131 -3.07 13.94 13.73
C LYS A 131 -2.90 15.15 14.63
N GLU A 132 -1.67 15.48 15.02
CA GLU A 132 -1.36 16.69 15.78
C GLU A 132 -1.57 17.95 14.94
N GLU A 133 -1.14 17.96 13.67
CA GLU A 133 -1.31 19.07 12.74
C GLU A 133 -2.79 19.29 12.34
N PHE A 134 -3.55 18.20 12.21
CA PHE A 134 -4.97 18.19 11.83
C PHE A 134 -5.83 17.46 12.88
N PRO A 135 -6.23 18.12 13.97
CA PRO A 135 -7.01 17.47 15.02
C PRO A 135 -8.35 16.86 14.58
N CYS A 136 -8.88 17.31 13.43
CA CYS A 136 -10.14 16.82 12.87
C CYS A 136 -10.04 15.40 12.26
N VAL A 137 -8.84 14.91 11.92
CA VAL A 137 -8.70 13.56 11.36
C VAL A 137 -8.83 12.48 12.44
N VAL A 138 -9.30 11.32 12.04
CA VAL A 138 -9.29 10.11 12.86
C VAL A 138 -7.98 9.37 12.61
N LEU A 139 -7.22 9.10 13.66
CA LEU A 139 -6.04 8.26 13.57
C LEU A 139 -6.47 6.80 13.74
N ALA A 140 -6.21 5.98 12.73
CA ALA A 140 -6.42 4.54 12.85
C ALA A 140 -5.46 3.92 13.88
N PRO A 141 -5.84 2.80 14.52
CA PRO A 141 -4.96 2.11 15.47
C PRO A 141 -3.72 1.53 14.77
N ASP A 142 -2.68 1.28 15.54
CA ASP A 142 -1.56 0.47 15.09
C ASP A 142 -2.02 -0.99 15.00
N PHE A 143 -2.03 -1.54 13.77
CA PHE A 143 -2.52 -2.89 13.49
C PHE A 143 -1.45 -3.94 13.81
N LYS A 144 -1.86 -5.04 14.43
CA LYS A 144 -0.96 -6.15 14.78
C LYS A 144 -0.66 -7.09 13.61
N ASN A 145 -1.49 -7.06 12.58
CA ASN A 145 -1.35 -7.93 11.40
C ASN A 145 -2.10 -7.33 10.19
N PRO A 146 -1.81 -7.80 8.97
CA PRO A 146 -2.40 -7.27 7.76
C PRO A 146 -3.92 -7.53 7.62
N ILE A 147 -4.47 -8.53 8.31
CA ILE A 147 -5.92 -8.79 8.34
C ILE A 147 -6.64 -7.64 9.05
N GLU A 148 -6.08 -7.15 10.16
CA GLU A 148 -6.62 -6.01 10.88
C GLU A 148 -6.60 -4.74 10.05
N ALA A 149 -5.47 -4.45 9.39
CA ALA A 149 -5.34 -3.31 8.49
C ALA A 149 -6.39 -3.35 7.36
N LYS A 150 -6.52 -4.50 6.68
CA LYS A 150 -7.51 -4.68 5.63
C LYS A 150 -8.94 -4.57 6.15
N SER A 151 -9.23 -5.11 7.33
CA SER A 151 -10.55 -5.01 7.97
C SER A 151 -10.92 -3.55 8.28
N TYR A 152 -9.96 -2.74 8.74
CA TYR A 152 -10.19 -1.32 8.96
C TYR A 152 -10.43 -0.58 7.65
N ILE A 153 -9.55 -0.79 6.67
CA ILE A 153 -9.61 -0.16 5.34
C ILE A 153 -10.93 -0.49 4.63
N SER A 154 -11.47 -1.70 4.81
CA SER A 154 -12.74 -2.13 4.19
C SER A 154 -13.96 -1.30 4.59
N ASN A 155 -13.86 -0.48 5.64
CA ASN A 155 -14.91 0.44 6.07
C ASN A 155 -14.83 1.82 5.41
N MET A 156 -13.83 2.09 4.58
CA MET A 156 -13.71 3.36 3.88
C MET A 156 -14.61 3.38 2.63
N ASP A 157 -15.12 4.56 2.29
CA ASP A 157 -15.84 4.78 1.03
C ASP A 157 -14.85 5.09 -0.10
N VAL A 158 -13.77 5.82 0.24
CA VAL A 158 -12.65 6.12 -0.66
C VAL A 158 -11.35 5.89 0.09
N PHE A 159 -10.37 5.34 -0.59
CA PHE A 159 -9.03 5.11 -0.05
C PHE A 159 -7.95 5.71 -0.95
N ILE A 160 -7.05 6.49 -0.38
CA ILE A 160 -5.89 7.08 -1.06
C ILE A 160 -4.65 6.47 -0.43
N GLY A 161 -3.93 5.62 -1.18
CA GLY A 161 -2.85 4.81 -0.62
C GLY A 161 -1.51 4.99 -1.29
N ALA A 162 -0.44 5.14 -0.49
CA ALA A 162 0.94 5.19 -0.96
C ALA A 162 1.69 3.85 -0.77
N ARG A 163 1.23 2.99 0.14
CA ARG A 163 1.78 1.63 0.28
C ARG A 163 1.00 0.67 -0.62
N MET A 164 1.73 -0.11 -1.42
CA MET A 164 1.10 -1.02 -2.39
C MET A 164 0.12 -2.01 -1.74
N HIS A 165 0.51 -2.65 -0.65
CA HIS A 165 -0.36 -3.63 0.00
C HIS A 165 -1.57 -3.02 0.71
N SER A 166 -1.50 -1.76 1.18
CA SER A 166 -2.69 -1.06 1.68
C SER A 166 -3.69 -0.80 0.55
N THR A 167 -3.17 -0.45 -0.63
CA THR A 167 -3.97 -0.22 -1.85
C THR A 167 -4.62 -1.51 -2.34
N ILE A 168 -3.86 -2.63 -2.36
CA ILE A 168 -4.41 -3.97 -2.66
C ILE A 168 -5.50 -4.32 -1.66
N GLY A 169 -5.27 -4.07 -0.38
CA GLY A 169 -6.26 -4.32 0.68
C GLY A 169 -7.57 -3.57 0.44
N ALA A 170 -7.48 -2.30 0.04
CA ALA A 170 -8.65 -1.49 -0.29
C ALA A 170 -9.40 -2.01 -1.52
N ILE A 171 -8.71 -2.21 -2.64
CA ILE A 171 -9.30 -2.69 -3.90
C ILE A 171 -9.96 -4.06 -3.71
N SER A 172 -9.27 -5.00 -3.07
CA SER A 172 -9.78 -6.35 -2.84
C SER A 172 -10.94 -6.42 -1.83
N ALA A 173 -11.16 -5.34 -1.07
CA ALA A 173 -12.33 -5.17 -0.21
C ALA A 173 -13.47 -4.37 -0.89
N GLY A 174 -13.34 -4.01 -2.16
CA GLY A 174 -14.35 -3.27 -2.92
C GLY A 174 -14.39 -1.77 -2.62
N VAL A 175 -13.35 -1.20 -2.00
CA VAL A 175 -13.24 0.22 -1.68
C VAL A 175 -12.76 1.00 -2.91
N ALA A 176 -13.42 2.11 -3.25
CA ALA A 176 -12.94 3.02 -4.31
C ALA A 176 -11.56 3.55 -3.94
N THR A 177 -10.55 3.29 -4.78
CA THR A 177 -9.16 3.46 -4.39
C THR A 177 -8.39 4.35 -5.36
N ILE A 178 -7.57 5.25 -4.84
CA ILE A 178 -6.65 6.11 -5.61
C ILE A 178 -5.22 5.76 -5.18
N PRO A 179 -4.47 5.00 -5.98
CA PRO A 179 -3.09 4.66 -5.67
C PRO A 179 -2.16 5.84 -5.93
N PHE A 180 -1.30 6.16 -4.96
CA PHE A 180 -0.16 7.06 -5.18
C PHE A 180 1.02 6.24 -5.70
N SER A 181 1.08 6.07 -7.04
CA SER A 181 2.13 5.29 -7.69
C SER A 181 3.45 6.06 -7.72
N TYR A 182 4.48 5.50 -7.13
CA TYR A 182 5.84 6.05 -7.13
C TYR A 182 6.90 5.05 -7.61
N SER A 183 6.50 3.86 -8.01
CA SER A 183 7.42 2.80 -8.44
C SER A 183 6.82 1.92 -9.52
N LYS A 184 7.69 1.29 -10.32
CA LYS A 184 7.29 0.32 -11.37
C LYS A 184 6.47 -0.86 -10.83
N LYS A 185 6.57 -1.17 -9.52
CA LYS A 185 5.76 -2.23 -8.89
C LYS A 185 4.26 -1.93 -8.95
N PHE A 186 3.89 -0.65 -8.83
CA PHE A 186 2.51 -0.23 -9.01
C PHE A 186 2.03 -0.40 -10.45
N GLU A 187 2.84 0.02 -11.42
CA GLU A 187 2.52 -0.09 -12.85
C GLU A 187 2.31 -1.55 -13.26
N GLY A 188 3.20 -2.46 -12.84
CA GLY A 188 3.09 -3.88 -13.17
C GLY A 188 1.82 -4.53 -12.59
N LEU A 189 1.47 -4.22 -11.35
CA LEU A 189 0.33 -4.84 -10.68
C LEU A 189 -1.00 -4.23 -11.15
N PHE A 190 -1.13 -2.90 -11.12
CA PHE A 190 -2.37 -2.21 -11.42
C PHE A 190 -2.66 -2.12 -12.92
N GLY A 191 -1.62 -2.08 -13.76
CA GLY A 191 -1.79 -2.18 -15.22
C GLY A 191 -2.46 -3.49 -15.65
N ASN A 192 -2.18 -4.61 -14.97
CA ASN A 192 -2.85 -5.89 -15.24
C ASN A 192 -4.32 -5.92 -14.78
N LEU A 193 -4.71 -5.02 -13.91
CA LEU A 193 -6.07 -4.92 -13.40
C LEU A 193 -6.93 -3.93 -14.21
N ASN A 194 -6.38 -3.30 -15.26
CA ASN A 194 -7.00 -2.19 -15.99
C ASN A 194 -7.44 -1.03 -15.07
N TYR A 195 -6.60 -0.74 -14.08
CA TYR A 195 -6.88 0.22 -13.01
C TYR A 195 -6.08 1.52 -13.21
#